data_034b080f81e1d5fe23dd66ef80b909bb
#
_entry.id   034b080f81e1d5fe23dd66ef80b909bb
#
_cell.length_a   1.000
_cell.length_b   1.000
_cell.length_c   1.000
_cell.angle_alpha   90.00
_cell.angle_beta   90.00
_cell.angle_gamma   90.00
#
_symmetry.space_group_name_H-M   'P 1'
#
loop_
_entity.id
_entity.type
_entity.pdbx_description
1 polymer ?
#
loop_
_entity_poly.entity_id
_entity_poly.type
_entity_poly.pdbx_seq_one_letter_code
_entity_poly.pdbx_strand_id
1 'polypeptide(L)'
;MEFNKHEKQLYTVVIGFLVLFPVLCASTFTASRATYYGTPDGYGTPSGACGFGEYGRTVNNGYVSAVSRALYKDGAGCGACYQVRCKNPHLCTYDGVNIVVTDYGEGDRTDFILSPRAFSKLALPKADKKLMSYGVVEVEYKRISCNYYPTHHINNSVITYKISEHSNYPYYLALTILHVSGKNDITAVELWQKETNQWKAMRRVYGAVWDMANPPRGPITLRFQATTNLGYTYWVYSTNAIPKLWKAGAAYQAKVKLIIAK
;
A
#
# COMPACT_ATOMS: atom_id res chain seq x y z
N MET A 1 -7.93 -5.73 88.20
CA MET A 1 -6.50 -5.49 87.88
C MET A 1 -6.17 -6.30 86.66
N GLU A 2 -6.11 -5.71 85.56
CA GLU A 2 -5.31 -6.05 84.41
C GLU A 2 -5.86 -5.25 83.24
N PHE A 3 -5.02 -4.37 82.74
CA PHE A 3 -5.32 -3.54 81.59
C PHE A 3 -4.98 -4.32 80.31
N ASN A 4 -6.01 -4.53 79.48
CA ASN A 4 -5.78 -5.12 78.15
C ASN A 4 -5.73 -4.04 77.10
N LYS A 5 -4.54 -3.91 76.53
CA LYS A 5 -4.12 -2.91 75.56
C LYS A 5 -4.55 -3.37 74.18
N HIS A 6 -5.63 -2.80 73.61
CA HIS A 6 -5.98 -3.02 72.21
C HIS A 6 -5.03 -2.26 71.29
N GLU A 7 -4.12 -2.97 70.62
CA GLU A 7 -3.38 -2.47 69.47
C GLU A 7 -4.30 -2.30 68.29
N LYS A 8 -4.47 -1.05 67.85
CA LYS A 8 -5.10 -0.72 66.57
C LYS A 8 -4.07 -0.87 65.47
N GLN A 9 -4.13 -1.97 64.73
CA GLN A 9 -3.38 -2.14 63.49
C GLN A 9 -3.98 -1.23 62.40
N LEU A 10 -3.23 -0.21 62.02
CA LEU A 10 -3.58 0.71 60.94
C LEU A 10 -3.17 0.05 59.60
N TYR A 11 -4.13 -0.48 58.86
CA TYR A 11 -3.88 -0.95 57.49
C TYR A 11 -3.82 0.25 56.56
N THR A 12 -2.60 0.59 56.11
CA THR A 12 -2.39 1.59 55.07
C THR A 12 -2.65 0.92 53.72
N VAL A 13 -3.80 1.20 53.12
CA VAL A 13 -4.14 0.78 51.77
C VAL A 13 -3.40 1.71 50.81
N VAL A 14 -2.30 1.24 50.21
CA VAL A 14 -1.62 1.90 49.10
C VAL A 14 -2.40 1.61 47.83
N ILE A 15 -3.28 2.54 47.42
CA ILE A 15 -3.95 2.48 46.12
C ILE A 15 -2.92 2.95 45.08
N GLY A 16 -2.28 1.99 44.43
CA GLY A 16 -1.43 2.24 43.25
C GLY A 16 -2.29 2.66 42.06
N PHE A 17 -2.30 3.94 41.73
CA PHE A 17 -2.85 4.43 40.48
C PHE A 17 -1.94 3.94 39.32
N LEU A 18 -2.31 2.85 38.66
CA LEU A 18 -1.78 2.43 37.39
C LEU A 18 -2.28 3.44 36.34
N VAL A 19 -1.49 4.47 36.07
CA VAL A 19 -1.74 5.38 34.95
C VAL A 19 -1.41 4.62 33.67
N LEU A 20 -2.41 4.01 33.06
CA LEU A 20 -2.35 3.47 31.70
C LEU A 20 -2.21 4.66 30.75
N PHE A 21 -0.97 5.06 30.44
CA PHE A 21 -0.73 5.94 29.31
C PHE A 21 -1.14 5.18 28.04
N PRO A 22 -2.10 5.69 27.24
CA PRO A 22 -2.32 5.13 25.92
C PRO A 22 -1.02 5.34 25.14
N VAL A 23 -0.32 4.24 24.83
CA VAL A 23 0.76 4.27 23.85
C VAL A 23 0.11 4.62 22.53
N LEU A 24 0.03 5.91 22.23
CA LEU A 24 -0.26 6.39 20.90
C LEU A 24 0.85 5.83 20.01
N CYS A 25 0.55 4.77 19.28
CA CYS A 25 1.42 4.22 18.25
C CYS A 25 1.45 5.23 17.09
N ALA A 26 2.09 6.38 17.33
CA ALA A 26 2.41 7.31 16.27
C ALA A 26 3.33 6.56 15.32
N SER A 27 2.93 6.40 14.06
CA SER A 27 3.78 5.80 13.04
C SER A 27 5.04 6.66 12.93
N THR A 28 6.14 6.15 13.47
CA THR A 28 7.42 6.85 13.47
C THR A 28 7.96 6.91 12.05
N PHE A 29 8.62 8.03 11.71
CA PHE A 29 9.34 8.12 10.46
C PHE A 29 10.61 7.26 10.52
N THR A 30 10.91 6.59 9.42
CA THR A 30 12.11 5.80 9.21
C THR A 30 13.10 6.60 8.37
N ALA A 31 14.37 6.67 8.79
CA ALA A 31 15.41 7.36 8.02
C ALA A 31 15.82 6.54 6.80
N SER A 32 16.08 7.22 5.66
CA SER A 32 16.54 6.62 4.41
C SER A 32 17.16 7.68 3.51
N ARG A 33 17.40 7.32 2.24
CA ARG A 33 17.82 8.20 1.16
C ARG A 33 16.86 8.08 -0.02
N ALA A 34 16.75 9.16 -0.78
CA ALA A 34 15.98 9.20 -2.01
C ALA A 34 16.81 9.81 -3.15
N THR A 35 16.62 9.26 -4.33
CA THR A 35 17.08 9.80 -5.60
C THR A 35 15.91 9.89 -6.57
N TYR A 36 16.17 10.18 -7.84
CA TYR A 36 15.13 10.21 -8.87
C TYR A 36 15.64 9.60 -10.19
N TYR A 37 14.72 9.11 -11.00
CA TYR A 37 15.01 8.61 -12.33
C TYR A 37 14.66 9.67 -13.38
N GLY A 38 15.31 9.54 -14.57
CA GLY A 38 15.08 10.47 -15.67
C GLY A 38 13.90 10.03 -16.53
N THR A 39 12.81 10.81 -16.52
CA THR A 39 11.76 10.73 -17.54
C THR A 39 11.54 12.12 -18.11
N PRO A 40 11.45 12.27 -19.45
CA PRO A 40 11.38 13.59 -20.10
C PRO A 40 10.21 14.46 -19.64
N ASP A 41 9.08 13.82 -19.31
CA ASP A 41 7.85 14.46 -18.86
C ASP A 41 7.70 14.55 -17.32
N GLY A 42 8.67 14.00 -16.60
CA GLY A 42 8.70 14.00 -15.15
C GLY A 42 7.75 13.01 -14.45
N TYR A 43 6.97 12.24 -15.20
CA TYR A 43 6.09 11.19 -14.67
C TYR A 43 6.83 9.89 -14.38
N GLY A 44 6.11 8.85 -13.94
CA GLY A 44 6.63 7.50 -13.81
C GLY A 44 6.90 6.81 -15.13
N THR A 45 7.12 5.50 -15.11
CA THR A 45 7.26 4.65 -16.29
C THR A 45 6.08 3.71 -16.43
N PRO A 46 5.57 3.45 -17.66
CA PRO A 46 4.53 2.44 -17.87
C PRO A 46 5.07 1.01 -17.76
N SER A 47 6.39 0.81 -17.82
CA SER A 47 7.07 -0.48 -17.71
C SER A 47 7.55 -0.83 -16.30
N GLY A 48 7.05 -0.13 -15.27
CA GLY A 48 7.43 -0.37 -13.88
C GLY A 48 7.13 -1.80 -13.42
N ALA A 49 8.00 -2.34 -12.57
CA ALA A 49 7.96 -3.74 -12.09
C ALA A 49 6.67 -4.13 -11.35
N CYS A 50 5.85 -3.18 -10.93
CA CYS A 50 4.52 -3.46 -10.38
C CYS A 50 3.49 -3.94 -11.43
N GLY A 51 3.74 -3.72 -12.72
CA GLY A 51 2.85 -4.16 -13.80
C GLY A 51 1.57 -3.35 -13.93
N PHE A 52 1.57 -2.09 -13.48
CA PHE A 52 0.42 -1.20 -13.56
C PHE A 52 0.25 -0.52 -14.92
N GLY A 53 1.23 -0.62 -15.82
CA GLY A 53 1.18 0.03 -17.13
C GLY A 53 1.06 1.56 -17.03
N GLU A 54 0.28 2.16 -17.90
CA GLU A 54 0.06 3.61 -17.93
C GLU A 54 -0.54 4.17 -16.63
N TYR A 55 -1.34 3.37 -15.91
CA TYR A 55 -1.81 3.74 -14.57
C TYR A 55 -0.63 3.96 -13.61
N GLY A 56 0.38 3.09 -13.63
CA GLY A 56 1.56 3.23 -12.77
C GLY A 56 2.40 4.47 -13.11
N ARG A 57 2.37 4.96 -14.36
CA ARG A 57 3.05 6.18 -14.77
C ARG A 57 2.36 7.43 -14.21
N THR A 58 1.03 7.46 -14.21
CA THR A 58 0.24 8.68 -14.00
C THR A 58 -0.49 8.77 -12.68
N VAL A 59 -0.62 7.65 -11.96
CA VAL A 59 -1.33 7.61 -10.68
C VAL A 59 -0.78 8.67 -9.71
N ASN A 60 -1.68 9.22 -8.88
CA ASN A 60 -1.34 10.28 -7.94
C ASN A 60 -0.64 11.49 -8.61
N ASN A 61 -1.09 11.87 -9.80
CA ASN A 61 -0.48 12.95 -10.60
C ASN A 61 1.01 12.71 -10.90
N GLY A 62 1.43 11.44 -11.03
CA GLY A 62 2.81 11.05 -11.29
C GLY A 62 3.73 11.17 -10.06
N TYR A 63 3.22 11.39 -8.87
CA TYR A 63 4.00 11.29 -7.64
C TYR A 63 4.18 9.81 -7.27
N VAL A 64 5.10 9.16 -7.96
CA VAL A 64 5.36 7.73 -7.89
C VAL A 64 6.83 7.45 -7.61
N SER A 65 7.14 6.22 -7.22
CA SER A 65 8.50 5.79 -6.93
C SER A 65 8.73 4.34 -7.29
N ALA A 66 9.94 4.04 -7.79
CA ALA A 66 10.55 2.75 -7.57
C ALA A 66 11.04 2.69 -6.11
N VAL A 67 11.06 1.49 -5.53
CA VAL A 67 11.50 1.29 -4.15
C VAL A 67 12.46 0.11 -4.04
N SER A 68 13.27 0.11 -2.98
CA SER A 68 14.19 -0.98 -2.64
C SER A 68 13.45 -2.30 -2.43
N ARG A 69 14.20 -3.40 -2.46
CA ARG A 69 13.67 -4.76 -2.23
C ARG A 69 12.90 -4.87 -0.92
N ALA A 70 13.37 -4.20 0.14
CA ALA A 70 12.74 -4.22 1.46
C ALA A 70 11.31 -3.64 1.43
N LEU A 71 11.06 -2.66 0.57
CA LEU A 71 9.75 -2.02 0.42
C LEU A 71 8.92 -2.63 -0.72
N TYR A 72 9.57 -3.16 -1.77
CA TYR A 72 8.93 -3.86 -2.88
C TYR A 72 8.34 -5.20 -2.48
N LYS A 73 9.02 -5.97 -1.61
CA LYS A 73 8.55 -7.24 -1.01
C LYS A 73 8.05 -8.25 -2.05
N ASP A 74 8.85 -8.49 -3.09
CA ASP A 74 8.50 -9.37 -4.20
C ASP A 74 7.13 -9.06 -4.84
N GLY A 75 6.80 -7.76 -4.92
CA GLY A 75 5.56 -7.24 -5.49
C GLY A 75 4.42 -6.99 -4.49
N ALA A 76 4.53 -7.48 -3.25
CA ALA A 76 3.49 -7.21 -2.24
C ALA A 76 3.44 -5.72 -1.84
N GLY A 77 4.56 -4.99 -1.97
CA GLY A 77 4.64 -3.55 -1.75
C GLY A 77 4.08 -2.68 -2.88
N CYS A 78 3.72 -3.27 -4.02
CA CYS A 78 3.14 -2.53 -5.14
C CYS A 78 1.82 -1.85 -4.77
N GLY A 79 1.68 -0.58 -5.13
CA GLY A 79 0.52 0.23 -4.76
C GLY A 79 0.54 0.77 -3.33
N ALA A 80 1.59 0.51 -2.55
CA ALA A 80 1.80 1.10 -1.24
C ALA A 80 1.96 2.62 -1.34
N CYS A 81 1.43 3.36 -0.36
CA CYS A 81 1.64 4.80 -0.28
C CYS A 81 2.55 5.17 0.88
N TYR A 82 3.47 6.09 0.62
CA TYR A 82 4.39 6.62 1.61
C TYR A 82 4.40 8.15 1.59
N GLN A 83 4.46 8.76 2.76
CA GLN A 83 4.91 10.14 2.91
C GLN A 83 6.42 10.12 3.02
N VAL A 84 7.10 10.83 2.12
CA VAL A 84 8.56 10.98 2.07
C VAL A 84 8.89 12.44 2.34
N ARG A 85 9.77 12.71 3.30
CA ARG A 85 10.21 14.06 3.68
C ARG A 85 11.73 14.15 3.58
N CYS A 86 12.22 15.18 2.95
CA CYS A 86 13.65 15.48 2.91
C CYS A 86 14.08 16.16 4.23
N LYS A 87 15.27 15.81 4.72
CA LYS A 87 15.78 16.28 6.01
C LYS A 87 16.49 17.64 5.97
N ASN A 88 16.67 18.25 4.79
CA ASN A 88 17.32 19.55 4.67
C ASN A 88 16.30 20.69 4.77
N PRO A 89 16.19 21.40 5.91
CA PRO A 89 15.16 22.42 6.11
C PRO A 89 15.38 23.67 5.25
N HIS A 90 16.58 23.88 4.69
CA HIS A 90 16.88 25.04 3.84
C HIS A 90 16.47 24.82 2.37
N LEU A 91 16.19 23.59 1.99
CA LEU A 91 15.83 23.20 0.62
C LEU A 91 14.48 22.52 0.52
N CYS A 92 13.99 21.94 1.60
CA CYS A 92 12.86 21.01 1.57
C CYS A 92 11.67 21.50 2.40
N THR A 93 10.48 21.16 1.90
CA THR A 93 9.22 21.39 2.63
C THR A 93 9.08 20.44 3.81
N TYR A 94 8.43 20.90 4.86
CA TYR A 94 8.14 20.07 6.03
C TYR A 94 7.22 18.88 5.71
N ASP A 95 6.22 19.07 4.85
CA ASP A 95 5.23 18.05 4.51
C ASP A 95 5.77 16.99 3.56
N GLY A 96 6.81 17.33 2.77
CA GLY A 96 7.37 16.43 1.76
C GLY A 96 6.38 16.10 0.64
N VAL A 97 6.38 14.84 0.21
CA VAL A 97 5.52 14.34 -0.85
C VAL A 97 4.90 12.99 -0.49
N ASN A 98 3.63 12.80 -0.83
CA ASN A 98 2.98 11.49 -0.79
C ASN A 98 3.17 10.79 -2.13
N ILE A 99 3.74 9.59 -2.11
CA ILE A 99 4.04 8.80 -3.32
C ILE A 99 3.32 7.47 -3.32
N VAL A 100 3.19 6.89 -4.51
CA VAL A 100 2.72 5.52 -4.73
C VAL A 100 3.87 4.68 -5.26
N VAL A 101 4.03 3.47 -4.74
CA VAL A 101 5.00 2.50 -5.23
C VAL A 101 4.47 1.87 -6.52
N THR A 102 5.18 2.07 -7.62
CA THR A 102 4.82 1.56 -8.95
C THR A 102 5.93 0.76 -9.62
N ASP A 103 7.12 0.75 -9.00
CA ASP A 103 8.28 0.11 -9.59
C ASP A 103 9.24 -0.44 -8.51
N TYR A 104 10.22 -1.20 -8.95
CA TYR A 104 11.34 -1.73 -8.18
C TYR A 104 12.65 -1.13 -8.68
N GLY A 105 13.51 -0.74 -7.78
CA GLY A 105 14.85 -0.28 -8.11
C GLY A 105 15.73 -0.20 -6.88
N GLU A 106 17.01 -0.45 -7.05
CA GLU A 106 18.00 -0.43 -5.98
C GLU A 106 19.05 0.65 -6.20
N GLY A 107 19.47 1.26 -5.11
CA GLY A 107 20.58 2.18 -5.05
C GLY A 107 21.32 2.01 -3.71
N ASP A 108 22.55 2.54 -3.61
CA ASP A 108 23.32 2.46 -2.37
C ASP A 108 22.57 3.14 -1.21
N ARG A 109 22.10 2.34 -0.25
CA ARG A 109 21.31 2.78 0.93
C ARG A 109 20.15 3.72 0.57
N THR A 110 19.52 3.49 -0.59
CA THR A 110 18.46 4.33 -1.15
C THR A 110 17.19 3.51 -1.28
N ASP A 111 16.16 3.82 -0.47
CA ASP A 111 14.89 3.11 -0.52
C ASP A 111 13.93 3.66 -1.57
N PHE A 112 14.14 4.89 -2.06
CA PHE A 112 13.25 5.55 -2.99
C PHE A 112 13.98 6.10 -4.20
N ILE A 113 13.54 5.69 -5.40
CA ILE A 113 13.90 6.32 -6.67
C ILE A 113 12.64 7.00 -7.18
N LEU A 114 12.51 8.27 -6.87
CA LEU A 114 11.29 9.06 -7.11
C LEU A 114 11.16 9.44 -8.59
N SER A 115 9.93 9.65 -9.05
CA SER A 115 9.73 10.39 -10.29
C SER A 115 10.28 11.82 -10.14
N PRO A 116 10.74 12.46 -11.23
CA PRO A 116 11.22 13.85 -11.16
C PRO A 116 10.19 14.81 -10.53
N ARG A 117 8.90 14.61 -10.83
CA ARG A 117 7.80 15.37 -10.21
C ARG A 117 7.74 15.19 -8.70
N ALA A 118 7.86 13.96 -8.22
CA ALA A 118 7.83 13.66 -6.78
C ALA A 118 9.07 14.21 -6.08
N PHE A 119 10.25 14.10 -6.70
CA PHE A 119 11.49 14.61 -6.14
C PHE A 119 11.47 16.14 -6.05
N SER A 120 11.05 16.83 -7.12
CA SER A 120 10.88 18.28 -7.14
C SER A 120 9.87 18.78 -6.08
N LYS A 121 8.83 17.98 -5.80
CA LYS A 121 7.82 18.32 -4.79
C LYS A 121 8.35 18.33 -3.35
N LEU A 122 9.48 17.67 -3.09
CA LEU A 122 10.17 17.78 -1.80
C LEU A 122 10.70 19.18 -1.53
N ALA A 123 11.01 19.95 -2.58
CA ALA A 123 11.69 21.23 -2.48
C ALA A 123 10.78 22.35 -1.98
N LEU A 124 11.38 23.33 -1.30
CA LEU A 124 10.80 24.65 -1.09
C LEU A 124 10.54 25.35 -2.44
N PRO A 125 9.59 26.29 -2.50
CA PRO A 125 9.35 27.07 -3.70
C PRO A 125 10.64 27.64 -4.30
N LYS A 126 10.89 27.40 -5.60
CA LYS A 126 12.09 27.82 -6.37
C LYS A 126 13.40 27.11 -5.98
N ALA A 127 13.38 26.14 -5.06
CA ALA A 127 14.57 25.36 -4.67
C ALA A 127 14.69 24.03 -5.41
N ASP A 128 13.73 23.68 -6.25
CA ASP A 128 13.64 22.38 -6.97
C ASP A 128 14.89 22.06 -7.78
N LYS A 129 15.37 22.99 -8.61
CA LYS A 129 16.59 22.82 -9.41
C LYS A 129 17.83 22.58 -8.55
N LYS A 130 17.94 23.33 -7.43
CA LYS A 130 19.04 23.17 -6.49
C LYS A 130 18.94 21.83 -5.76
N LEU A 131 17.74 21.39 -5.33
CA LEU A 131 17.56 20.09 -4.72
C LEU A 131 17.92 18.96 -5.69
N MET A 132 17.46 19.04 -6.94
CA MET A 132 17.76 18.06 -7.98
C MET A 132 19.26 17.95 -8.28
N SER A 133 20.02 19.03 -8.18
CA SER A 133 21.48 19.00 -8.41
C SER A 133 22.27 18.19 -7.40
N TYR A 134 21.70 17.87 -6.24
CA TYR A 134 22.28 16.93 -5.27
C TYR A 134 22.19 15.47 -5.72
N GLY A 135 21.24 15.13 -6.58
CA GLY A 135 21.02 13.76 -7.08
C GLY A 135 20.47 12.80 -6.02
N VAL A 136 21.07 12.78 -4.83
CA VAL A 136 20.64 11.94 -3.69
C VAL A 136 20.50 12.82 -2.45
N VAL A 137 19.42 12.63 -1.70
CA VAL A 137 19.14 13.40 -0.47
C VAL A 137 18.74 12.47 0.68
N GLU A 138 19.09 12.88 1.89
CA GLU A 138 18.61 12.24 3.12
C GLU A 138 17.12 12.53 3.29
N VAL A 139 16.36 11.45 3.51
CA VAL A 139 14.91 11.53 3.73
C VAL A 139 14.51 10.75 4.97
N GLU A 140 13.28 10.98 5.38
CA GLU A 140 12.57 10.10 6.29
C GLU A 140 11.20 9.78 5.70
N TYR A 141 10.67 8.59 5.98
CA TYR A 141 9.42 8.15 5.42
C TYR A 141 8.54 7.41 6.41
N LYS A 142 7.26 7.41 6.16
CA LYS A 142 6.29 6.54 6.83
C LYS A 142 5.23 6.05 5.86
N ARG A 143 4.72 4.85 6.10
CA ARG A 143 3.60 4.30 5.32
C ARG A 143 2.30 5.01 5.69
N ILE A 144 1.53 5.40 4.68
CA ILE A 144 0.25 6.10 4.81
C ILE A 144 -0.85 5.42 4.01
N SER A 145 -2.10 5.80 4.26
CA SER A 145 -3.19 5.47 3.33
C SER A 145 -3.08 6.32 2.07
N CYS A 146 -3.40 5.74 0.91
CA CYS A 146 -3.44 6.47 -0.34
C CYS A 146 -4.64 7.42 -0.37
N ASN A 147 -4.39 8.72 -0.49
CA ASN A 147 -5.43 9.76 -0.44
C ASN A 147 -5.80 10.33 -1.82
N TYR A 148 -5.31 9.74 -2.91
CA TYR A 148 -5.59 10.20 -4.27
C TYR A 148 -6.99 9.82 -4.78
N TYR A 149 -7.76 9.08 -3.97
CA TYR A 149 -9.17 8.78 -4.21
C TYR A 149 -10.02 9.31 -3.06
N PRO A 150 -10.95 10.27 -3.32
CA PRO A 150 -11.80 10.85 -2.29
C PRO A 150 -12.87 9.90 -1.72
N THR A 151 -12.96 8.68 -2.21
CA THR A 151 -14.07 7.74 -1.89
C THR A 151 -13.71 6.61 -0.90
N HIS A 152 -12.58 6.70 -0.20
CA HIS A 152 -12.14 5.64 0.72
C HIS A 152 -12.81 5.69 2.09
N HIS A 153 -14.13 5.69 2.15
CA HIS A 153 -14.85 5.19 3.32
C HIS A 153 -14.93 3.66 3.22
N ILE A 154 -14.39 2.97 4.22
CA ILE A 154 -14.23 1.49 4.27
C ILE A 154 -15.51 0.72 3.87
N ASN A 155 -16.68 1.30 4.08
CA ASN A 155 -17.97 0.66 3.82
C ASN A 155 -18.51 0.83 2.38
N ASN A 156 -17.90 1.68 1.54
CA ASN A 156 -18.33 1.93 0.16
C ASN A 156 -17.17 2.03 -0.84
N SER A 157 -16.02 1.45 -0.52
CA SER A 157 -14.85 1.50 -1.39
C SER A 157 -15.11 0.74 -2.69
N VAL A 158 -14.89 1.42 -3.79
CA VAL A 158 -14.94 0.82 -5.13
C VAL A 158 -13.52 0.48 -5.53
N ILE A 159 -13.25 -0.80 -5.71
CA ILE A 159 -11.97 -1.32 -6.20
C ILE A 159 -12.08 -1.59 -7.69
N THR A 160 -11.00 -1.41 -8.42
CA THR A 160 -10.95 -1.68 -9.86
C THR A 160 -10.09 -2.91 -10.13
N TYR A 161 -10.65 -3.87 -10.85
CA TYR A 161 -9.96 -5.04 -11.39
C TYR A 161 -9.62 -4.76 -12.85
N LYS A 162 -8.36 -4.44 -13.12
CA LYS A 162 -7.86 -4.19 -14.47
C LYS A 162 -7.40 -5.51 -15.07
N ILE A 163 -8.08 -5.97 -16.11
CA ILE A 163 -7.71 -7.17 -16.86
C ILE A 163 -6.52 -6.83 -17.77
N SER A 164 -5.50 -7.67 -17.74
CA SER A 164 -4.34 -7.53 -18.62
C SER A 164 -4.73 -7.68 -20.09
N GLU A 165 -4.11 -6.93 -20.97
CA GLU A 165 -4.22 -7.05 -22.43
C GLU A 165 -3.77 -8.44 -22.93
N HIS A 166 -2.92 -9.14 -22.16
CA HIS A 166 -2.44 -10.50 -22.47
C HIS A 166 -3.40 -11.61 -22.03
N SER A 167 -4.55 -11.24 -21.42
CA SER A 167 -5.58 -12.23 -21.07
C SER A 167 -6.26 -12.75 -22.33
N ASN A 168 -6.71 -14.03 -22.27
CA ASN A 168 -7.39 -14.71 -23.37
C ASN A 168 -8.68 -15.37 -22.88
N TYR A 169 -9.82 -14.72 -23.15
CA TYR A 169 -11.12 -15.26 -22.77
C TYR A 169 -11.49 -16.51 -23.55
N PRO A 170 -12.00 -17.56 -22.92
CA PRO A 170 -12.20 -17.76 -21.48
C PRO A 170 -11.07 -18.53 -20.79
N TYR A 171 -9.92 -18.71 -21.42
CA TYR A 171 -8.90 -19.70 -21.07
C TYR A 171 -7.83 -19.19 -20.11
N TYR A 172 -7.56 -17.88 -20.13
CA TYR A 172 -6.50 -17.30 -19.33
C TYR A 172 -6.86 -15.89 -18.86
N LEU A 173 -6.86 -15.69 -17.55
CA LEU A 173 -7.12 -14.42 -16.91
C LEU A 173 -5.88 -13.96 -16.15
N ALA A 174 -5.40 -12.77 -16.48
CA ALA A 174 -4.43 -12.03 -15.69
C ALA A 174 -5.02 -10.67 -15.30
N LEU A 175 -4.80 -10.22 -14.08
CA LEU A 175 -5.35 -8.95 -13.57
C LEU A 175 -4.45 -8.27 -12.55
N THR A 176 -4.67 -6.97 -12.38
CA THR A 176 -4.19 -6.17 -11.26
C THR A 176 -5.36 -5.59 -10.47
N ILE A 177 -5.15 -5.38 -9.15
CA ILE A 177 -6.13 -4.79 -8.25
C ILE A 177 -5.71 -3.35 -7.98
N LEU A 178 -6.51 -2.40 -8.45
CA LEU A 178 -6.23 -0.98 -8.36
C LEU A 178 -7.16 -0.30 -7.36
N HIS A 179 -6.78 0.91 -6.92
CA HIS A 179 -7.57 1.76 -6.03
C HIS A 179 -7.76 1.15 -4.63
N VAL A 180 -6.77 0.36 -4.19
CA VAL A 180 -6.68 -0.11 -2.80
C VAL A 180 -6.12 0.98 -1.89
N SER A 181 -6.35 0.87 -0.58
CA SER A 181 -5.90 1.88 0.38
C SER A 181 -4.37 2.08 0.45
N GLY A 182 -3.58 1.17 -0.12
CA GLY A 182 -2.12 1.21 -0.09
C GLY A 182 -1.48 1.07 1.31
N LYS A 183 -2.29 1.03 2.36
CA LYS A 183 -1.82 0.88 3.74
C LYS A 183 -1.37 -0.54 4.07
N ASN A 184 -2.00 -1.54 3.46
CA ASN A 184 -1.73 -2.96 3.66
C ASN A 184 -1.25 -3.61 2.37
N ASP A 185 -0.47 -4.68 2.50
CA ASP A 185 0.04 -5.43 1.36
C ASP A 185 -1.02 -6.43 0.88
N ILE A 186 -1.17 -6.61 -0.45
CA ILE A 186 -1.99 -7.71 -1.00
C ILE A 186 -1.08 -8.94 -1.09
N THR A 187 -1.40 -10.00 -0.33
CA THR A 187 -0.53 -11.20 -0.22
C THR A 187 -1.09 -12.43 -0.92
N ALA A 188 -2.40 -12.49 -1.15
CA ALA A 188 -3.05 -13.57 -1.90
C ALA A 188 -4.27 -13.05 -2.65
N VAL A 189 -4.61 -13.70 -3.76
CA VAL A 189 -5.86 -13.49 -4.52
C VAL A 189 -6.44 -14.84 -4.87
N GLU A 190 -7.76 -14.99 -4.69
CA GLU A 190 -8.46 -16.23 -4.96
C GLU A 190 -9.77 -15.99 -5.72
N LEU A 191 -10.12 -16.93 -6.60
CA LEU A 191 -11.37 -16.96 -7.35
C LEU A 191 -12.28 -18.08 -6.84
N TRP A 192 -13.56 -17.77 -6.67
CA TRP A 192 -14.56 -18.75 -6.28
C TRP A 192 -14.93 -19.68 -7.43
N GLN A 193 -14.75 -21.00 -7.21
CA GLN A 193 -15.12 -22.05 -8.16
C GLN A 193 -16.51 -22.58 -7.79
N LYS A 194 -17.53 -22.24 -8.58
CA LYS A 194 -18.92 -22.63 -8.31
C LYS A 194 -19.12 -24.14 -8.38
N GLU A 195 -18.41 -24.80 -9.30
CA GLU A 195 -18.53 -26.23 -9.58
C GLU A 195 -18.06 -27.10 -8.41
N THR A 196 -17.05 -26.62 -7.68
CA THR A 196 -16.44 -27.39 -6.57
C THR A 196 -16.71 -26.77 -5.19
N ASN A 197 -17.40 -25.60 -5.13
CA ASN A 197 -17.64 -24.81 -3.92
C ASN A 197 -16.33 -24.52 -3.15
N GLN A 198 -15.27 -24.12 -3.86
CA GLN A 198 -13.95 -23.88 -3.28
C GLN A 198 -13.34 -22.58 -3.80
N TRP A 199 -12.51 -21.96 -2.97
CA TRP A 199 -11.61 -20.90 -3.37
C TRP A 199 -10.36 -21.50 -4.02
N LYS A 200 -9.98 -20.98 -5.19
CA LYS A 200 -8.76 -21.36 -5.90
C LYS A 200 -7.83 -20.18 -6.00
N ALA A 201 -6.58 -20.36 -5.53
CA ALA A 201 -5.58 -19.32 -5.54
C ALA A 201 -5.16 -18.95 -6.96
N MET A 202 -5.02 -17.65 -7.22
CA MET A 202 -4.28 -17.11 -8.36
C MET A 202 -2.78 -17.13 -8.06
N ARG A 203 -1.97 -17.24 -9.08
CA ARG A 203 -0.51 -17.09 -8.98
C ARG A 203 -0.14 -15.61 -9.10
N ARG A 204 0.74 -15.11 -8.24
CA ARG A 204 1.43 -13.84 -8.47
C ARG A 204 2.48 -14.06 -9.54
N VAL A 205 2.33 -13.42 -10.69
CA VAL A 205 3.27 -13.59 -11.82
C VAL A 205 4.51 -12.72 -11.61
N TYR A 206 4.26 -11.45 -11.32
CA TYR A 206 5.25 -10.44 -10.92
C TYR A 206 4.51 -9.22 -10.36
N GLY A 207 5.19 -8.40 -9.58
CA GLY A 207 4.62 -7.17 -9.05
C GLY A 207 3.22 -7.35 -8.44
N ALA A 208 2.27 -6.60 -8.94
CA ALA A 208 0.85 -6.68 -8.56
C ALA A 208 0.00 -7.53 -9.53
N VAL A 209 0.63 -8.22 -10.48
CA VAL A 209 -0.07 -9.01 -11.51
C VAL A 209 -0.34 -10.42 -11.02
N TRP A 210 -1.61 -10.81 -11.07
CA TRP A 210 -2.11 -12.13 -10.68
C TRP A 210 -2.73 -12.85 -11.86
N ASP A 211 -2.51 -14.17 -12.01
CA ASP A 211 -3.06 -14.94 -13.11
C ASP A 211 -3.70 -16.26 -12.68
N MET A 212 -4.55 -16.75 -13.58
CA MET A 212 -5.13 -18.09 -13.50
C MET A 212 -5.43 -18.62 -14.89
N ALA A 213 -4.93 -19.83 -15.19
CA ALA A 213 -5.38 -20.60 -16.32
C ALA A 213 -6.77 -21.23 -16.05
N ASN A 214 -7.63 -21.24 -17.06
CA ASN A 214 -8.99 -21.74 -16.98
C ASN A 214 -9.77 -21.14 -15.77
N PRO A 215 -9.96 -19.81 -15.73
CA PRO A 215 -10.69 -19.16 -14.65
C PRO A 215 -12.15 -19.64 -14.65
N PRO A 216 -12.90 -19.47 -13.54
CA PRO A 216 -14.29 -19.88 -13.44
C PRO A 216 -15.16 -19.21 -14.51
N ARG A 217 -16.10 -19.95 -15.06
CA ARG A 217 -17.07 -19.41 -16.02
C ARG A 217 -18.20 -18.66 -15.31
N GLY A 218 -18.70 -17.61 -15.95
CA GLY A 218 -19.75 -16.77 -15.38
C GLY A 218 -19.21 -15.49 -14.78
N PRO A 219 -20.03 -14.72 -14.06
CA PRO A 219 -19.52 -13.59 -13.27
C PRO A 219 -18.56 -14.10 -12.21
N ILE A 220 -17.36 -13.49 -12.15
CA ILE A 220 -16.29 -13.95 -11.25
C ILE A 220 -16.44 -13.25 -9.90
N THR A 221 -16.55 -14.04 -8.85
CA THR A 221 -16.42 -13.62 -7.48
C THR A 221 -14.99 -13.88 -7.04
N LEU A 222 -14.37 -12.90 -6.44
CA LEU A 222 -12.99 -13.00 -5.96
C LEU A 222 -12.83 -12.45 -4.55
N ARG A 223 -11.74 -12.87 -3.91
CA ARG A 223 -11.25 -12.26 -2.67
C ARG A 223 -9.75 -12.07 -2.75
N PHE A 224 -9.26 -11.10 -1.99
CA PHE A 224 -7.83 -10.93 -1.80
C PHE A 224 -7.50 -10.78 -0.31
N GLN A 225 -6.35 -11.28 0.08
CA GLN A 225 -5.84 -11.15 1.43
C GLN A 225 -5.04 -9.86 1.54
N ALA A 226 -5.39 -9.04 2.53
CA ALA A 226 -4.65 -7.85 2.90
C ALA A 226 -3.89 -8.13 4.20
N THR A 227 -2.58 -7.80 4.21
CA THR A 227 -1.70 -7.99 5.35
C THR A 227 -1.21 -6.65 5.87
N THR A 228 -1.41 -6.40 7.16
CA THR A 228 -0.94 -5.18 7.83
C THR A 228 0.57 -5.22 8.06
N ASN A 229 1.16 -4.07 8.39
CA ASN A 229 2.56 -3.99 8.79
C ASN A 229 2.90 -4.77 10.09
N LEU A 230 1.89 -5.11 10.89
CA LEU A 230 2.02 -5.94 12.10
C LEU A 230 1.80 -7.44 11.82
N GLY A 231 1.62 -7.82 10.54
CA GLY A 231 1.42 -9.22 10.14
C GLY A 231 -0.03 -9.73 10.27
N TYR A 232 -0.98 -8.93 10.75
CA TYR A 232 -2.39 -9.34 10.76
C TYR A 232 -2.94 -9.41 9.35
N THR A 233 -3.70 -10.46 9.05
CA THR A 233 -4.31 -10.69 7.74
C THR A 233 -5.82 -10.66 7.82
N TYR A 234 -6.47 -10.24 6.72
CA TYR A 234 -7.92 -10.30 6.57
C TYR A 234 -8.28 -10.42 5.10
N TRP A 235 -9.46 -10.97 4.81
CA TRP A 235 -9.96 -11.14 3.45
C TRP A 235 -10.91 -10.01 3.05
N VAL A 236 -10.73 -9.49 1.86
CA VAL A 236 -11.61 -8.53 1.21
C VAL A 236 -12.32 -9.23 0.06
N TYR A 237 -13.65 -9.19 0.06
CA TYR A 237 -14.48 -9.92 -0.87
C TYR A 237 -15.15 -8.99 -1.88
N SER A 238 -15.22 -9.43 -3.14
CA SER A 238 -15.97 -8.79 -4.22
C SER A 238 -16.81 -9.82 -4.95
N THR A 239 -18.12 -9.77 -4.76
CA THR A 239 -19.05 -10.66 -5.43
C THR A 239 -19.35 -10.17 -6.83
N ASN A 240 -19.30 -11.08 -7.83
CA ASN A 240 -19.54 -10.75 -9.24
C ASN A 240 -18.72 -9.55 -9.73
N ALA A 241 -17.47 -9.45 -9.29
CA ALA A 241 -16.57 -8.34 -9.54
C ALA A 241 -16.21 -8.17 -11.03
N ILE A 242 -16.14 -9.28 -11.75
CA ILE A 242 -15.81 -9.32 -13.17
C ILE A 242 -16.98 -9.98 -13.90
N PRO A 243 -17.51 -9.39 -14.98
CA PRO A 243 -18.69 -9.91 -15.67
C PRO A 243 -18.40 -11.24 -16.38
N LYS A 244 -19.47 -11.98 -16.74
CA LYS A 244 -19.39 -13.27 -17.45
C LYS A 244 -18.55 -13.17 -18.73
N LEU A 245 -18.77 -12.12 -19.52
CA LEU A 245 -18.08 -11.87 -20.80
C LEU A 245 -17.03 -10.77 -20.61
N TRP A 246 -16.05 -11.03 -19.80
CA TRP A 246 -14.95 -10.08 -19.58
C TRP A 246 -14.05 -9.97 -20.82
N LYS A 247 -13.39 -8.82 -20.96
CA LYS A 247 -12.52 -8.53 -22.10
C LYS A 247 -11.10 -8.22 -21.62
N ALA A 248 -10.11 -8.68 -22.37
CA ALA A 248 -8.72 -8.27 -22.21
C ALA A 248 -8.61 -6.74 -22.29
N GLY A 249 -7.77 -6.14 -21.47
CA GLY A 249 -7.60 -4.70 -21.39
C GLY A 249 -8.72 -3.93 -20.69
N ALA A 250 -9.84 -4.56 -20.35
CA ALA A 250 -10.94 -3.88 -19.66
C ALA A 250 -10.66 -3.67 -18.18
N ALA A 251 -11.33 -2.68 -17.59
CA ALA A 251 -11.31 -2.41 -16.15
C ALA A 251 -12.73 -2.51 -15.60
N TYR A 252 -12.91 -3.24 -14.50
CA TYR A 252 -14.20 -3.46 -13.88
C TYR A 252 -14.17 -2.97 -12.44
N GLN A 253 -15.15 -2.14 -12.09
CA GLN A 253 -15.32 -1.63 -10.74
C GLN A 253 -16.29 -2.50 -9.96
N ALA A 254 -15.94 -2.85 -8.74
CA ALA A 254 -16.79 -3.62 -7.85
C ALA A 254 -16.75 -3.08 -6.42
N LYS A 255 -17.90 -3.13 -5.75
CA LYS A 255 -17.98 -2.87 -4.32
C LYS A 255 -17.31 -4.00 -3.57
N VAL A 256 -16.61 -3.66 -2.51
CA VAL A 256 -15.94 -4.62 -1.64
C VAL A 256 -16.65 -4.74 -0.30
N LYS A 257 -16.60 -5.95 0.27
CA LYS A 257 -17.03 -6.25 1.62
C LYS A 257 -15.83 -6.73 2.42
N LEU A 258 -15.57 -6.07 3.55
CA LEU A 258 -14.56 -6.50 4.50
C LEU A 258 -15.16 -7.63 5.35
N ILE A 259 -14.47 -8.77 5.44
CA ILE A 259 -14.76 -9.81 6.41
C ILE A 259 -13.50 -10.03 7.22
N ILE A 260 -13.54 -9.62 8.48
CA ILE A 260 -12.49 -9.91 9.44
C ILE A 260 -12.69 -11.38 9.81
N ALA A 261 -11.71 -12.24 9.49
CA ALA A 261 -11.70 -13.61 10.00
C ALA A 261 -11.58 -13.52 11.54
N LYS A 262 -12.52 -14.16 12.24
CA LYS A 262 -12.46 -14.34 13.69
C LYS A 262 -11.42 -15.39 14.04
#